data_903f38cb21af34df3f0903512c1c3d4b
#
_entry.id   903f38cb21af34df3f0903512c1c3d4b
#
_cell.length_a   1.000
_cell.length_b   1.000
_cell.length_c   1.000
_cell.angle_alpha   90.00
_cell.angle_beta   90.00
_cell.angle_gamma   90.00
#
_symmetry.space_group_name_H-M   'P 1'
#
loop_
_entity.id
_entity.type
_entity.pdbx_description
1 polymer ?
#
loop_
_entity_poly.entity_id
_entity_poly.type
_entity_poly.pdbx_seq_one_letter_code
_entity_poly.pdbx_strand_id
1 'polypeptide(L)'
;MCIAILNTKGTTLKKQILSNCWENNGDGAGILYINDDNQMETFKTLDSFDDFYSNYIFIKQTYGKRKNMLLHFRISTHGTINEENCHPFIVDENVGFIHNGMISEVPDSVQYSDTNMLNRTLLQKLSPGFEQDDDVLEFLASMIGIGNKLVFLNSDNEWSIVNEEAGHWNLGCWFSNDSYKQVNSWYDFGGVRKQKKGKAGFTPAYSHRDFYYDDAWDNGGYGTALDTTYDDGNDFVCQDCGVKLYGMNELERGTCDHCEEIRQEEKKDIPTVAQCDVCNWHDGEYQEDWQAHVCEECLAELNGGELGA
;
A
#
# COMPACT_ATOMS: atom_id res chain seq x y z
N MET A 1 9.76 -7.36 -2.01
CA MET A 1 9.91 -5.98 -2.58
C MET A 1 9.07 -5.04 -1.74
N CYS A 2 9.54 -3.81 -1.55
CA CYS A 2 8.79 -2.74 -0.87
C CYS A 2 7.40 -2.55 -1.51
N ILE A 3 6.51 -1.81 -0.86
CA ILE A 3 5.29 -1.32 -1.50
C ILE A 3 5.19 0.19 -1.34
N ALA A 4 4.90 0.86 -2.45
CA ALA A 4 4.58 2.28 -2.54
C ALA A 4 3.09 2.45 -2.80
N ILE A 5 2.43 3.39 -2.10
CA ILE A 5 0.99 3.61 -2.18
C ILE A 5 0.71 5.10 -2.29
N LEU A 6 -0.04 5.51 -3.31
CA LEU A 6 -0.72 6.80 -3.33
C LEU A 6 -2.10 6.63 -2.68
N ASN A 7 -2.23 7.12 -1.44
CA ASN A 7 -3.49 7.13 -0.74
C ASN A 7 -4.24 8.43 -1.01
N THR A 8 -5.22 8.38 -1.90
CA THR A 8 -5.92 9.58 -2.35
C THR A 8 -6.75 10.23 -1.23
N LYS A 9 -6.99 11.53 -1.39
CA LYS A 9 -7.85 12.29 -0.48
C LYS A 9 -9.22 11.62 -0.33
N GLY A 10 -9.77 11.64 0.89
CA GLY A 10 -11.06 11.02 1.20
C GLY A 10 -11.03 9.50 1.36
N THR A 11 -10.00 8.79 0.92
CA THR A 11 -9.91 7.32 1.00
C THR A 11 -9.15 6.90 2.25
N THR A 12 -9.75 6.05 3.09
CA THR A 12 -9.09 5.44 4.26
C THR A 12 -8.88 3.96 4.03
N LEU A 13 -7.62 3.52 4.12
CA LEU A 13 -7.29 2.09 4.00
C LEU A 13 -7.60 1.36 5.31
N LYS A 14 -8.21 0.17 5.19
CA LYS A 14 -8.51 -0.69 6.34
C LYS A 14 -7.22 -1.14 7.05
N LYS A 15 -7.29 -1.34 8.37
CA LYS A 15 -6.15 -1.82 9.19
C LYS A 15 -5.52 -3.08 8.63
N GLN A 16 -6.33 -4.03 8.16
CA GLN A 16 -5.86 -5.30 7.60
C GLN A 16 -4.97 -5.10 6.36
N ILE A 17 -5.32 -4.16 5.45
CA ILE A 17 -4.52 -3.86 4.27
C ILE A 17 -3.14 -3.32 4.67
N LEU A 18 -3.10 -2.38 5.61
CA LEU A 18 -1.85 -1.81 6.11
C LEU A 18 -1.04 -2.83 6.92
N SER A 19 -1.71 -3.72 7.69
CA SER A 19 -1.06 -4.84 8.39
C SER A 19 -0.41 -5.81 7.41
N ASN A 20 -1.11 -6.17 6.32
CA ASN A 20 -0.53 -7.02 5.27
C ASN A 20 0.70 -6.35 4.62
N CYS A 21 0.65 -5.04 4.37
CA CYS A 21 1.81 -4.29 3.88
C CYS A 21 3.00 -4.40 4.83
N TRP A 22 2.76 -4.23 6.14
CA TRP A 22 3.80 -4.35 7.16
C TRP A 22 4.34 -5.78 7.30
N GLU A 23 3.47 -6.77 7.32
CA GLU A 23 3.87 -8.19 7.44
C GLU A 23 4.75 -8.65 6.26
N ASN A 24 4.46 -8.13 5.06
CA ASN A 24 5.22 -8.42 3.85
C ASN A 24 6.47 -7.55 3.70
N ASN A 25 6.54 -6.37 4.36
CA ASN A 25 7.61 -5.37 4.20
C ASN A 25 7.90 -4.69 5.55
N GLY A 26 8.41 -5.42 6.53
CA GLY A 26 8.49 -5.03 7.94
C GLY A 26 9.81 -4.35 8.38
N ASP A 27 10.65 -3.87 7.46
CA ASP A 27 11.93 -3.20 7.81
C ASP A 27 11.76 -1.67 7.99
N GLY A 28 10.52 -1.22 8.09
CA GLY A 28 10.12 0.16 8.33
C GLY A 28 9.00 0.63 7.43
N ALA A 29 8.32 1.68 7.87
CA ALA A 29 7.27 2.33 7.09
C ALA A 29 7.30 3.85 7.27
N GLY A 30 6.66 4.56 6.34
CA GLY A 30 6.53 5.99 6.46
C GLY A 30 5.38 6.58 5.66
N ILE A 31 5.06 7.81 6.00
CA ILE A 31 3.96 8.60 5.46
C ILE A 31 4.52 9.96 5.04
N LEU A 32 4.22 10.38 3.82
CA LEU A 32 4.36 11.76 3.37
C LEU A 32 2.98 12.38 3.31
N TYR A 33 2.83 13.54 3.90
CA TYR A 33 1.56 14.26 3.92
C TYR A 33 1.78 15.77 3.87
N ILE A 34 0.70 16.50 3.62
CA ILE A 34 0.69 17.96 3.53
C ILE A 34 -0.16 18.48 4.69
N ASN A 35 0.40 19.33 5.54
CA ASN A 35 -0.31 19.94 6.66
C ASN A 35 -1.24 21.07 6.20
N ASP A 36 -1.93 21.73 7.14
CA ASP A 36 -2.88 22.82 6.84
C ASP A 36 -2.19 24.10 6.35
N ASP A 37 -0.90 24.28 6.63
CA ASP A 37 -0.07 25.38 6.13
C ASP A 37 0.53 25.10 4.74
N ASN A 38 0.10 24.00 4.08
CA ASN A 38 0.63 23.47 2.83
C ASN A 38 2.12 23.09 2.88
N GLN A 39 2.64 22.76 4.06
CA GLN A 39 4.00 22.26 4.20
C GLN A 39 4.02 20.75 4.07
N MET A 40 5.08 20.26 3.41
CA MET A 40 5.35 18.84 3.29
C MET A 40 5.93 18.30 4.59
N GLU A 41 5.33 17.26 5.14
CA GLU A 41 5.79 16.60 6.36
C GLU A 41 5.93 15.10 6.17
N THR A 42 6.81 14.49 6.95
CA THR A 42 7.04 13.04 6.92
C THR A 42 6.94 12.46 8.33
N PHE A 43 6.31 11.31 8.41
CA PHE A 43 6.40 10.40 9.55
C PHE A 43 7.09 9.11 9.11
N LYS A 44 8.01 8.59 9.92
CA LYS A 44 8.71 7.33 9.67
C LYS A 44 8.82 6.53 10.95
N THR A 45 8.74 5.21 10.84
CA THR A 45 8.96 4.30 11.96
C THR A 45 9.65 3.03 11.49
N LEU A 46 10.52 2.50 12.35
CA LEU A 46 11.18 1.20 12.21
C LEU A 46 10.69 0.23 13.32
N ASP A 47 9.86 0.70 14.23
CA ASP A 47 9.58 0.02 15.50
C ASP A 47 8.45 -0.99 15.38
N SER A 48 7.24 -0.54 15.03
CA SER A 48 6.08 -1.42 15.04
C SER A 48 4.97 -0.97 14.08
N PHE A 49 4.12 -1.93 13.70
CA PHE A 49 2.91 -1.63 12.95
C PHE A 49 1.93 -0.75 13.74
N ASP A 50 1.81 -0.95 15.04
CA ASP A 50 0.86 -0.18 15.86
C ASP A 50 1.26 1.30 15.95
N ASP A 51 2.58 1.59 15.99
CA ASP A 51 3.09 2.97 15.91
C ASP A 51 2.75 3.59 14.53
N PHE A 52 3.03 2.86 13.44
CA PHE A 52 2.67 3.30 12.10
C PHE A 52 1.16 3.56 11.98
N TYR A 53 0.33 2.60 12.42
CA TYR A 53 -1.12 2.66 12.25
C TYR A 53 -1.75 3.81 13.04
N SER A 54 -1.29 4.03 14.27
CA SER A 54 -1.77 5.15 15.12
C SER A 54 -1.50 6.50 14.46
N ASN A 55 -0.28 6.70 13.93
CA ASN A 55 0.07 7.92 13.21
C ASN A 55 -0.68 8.03 11.87
N TYR A 56 -0.85 6.91 11.13
CA TYR A 56 -1.64 6.92 9.91
C TYR A 56 -3.07 7.40 10.17
N ILE A 57 -3.75 6.88 11.18
CA ILE A 57 -5.12 7.28 11.51
C ILE A 57 -5.18 8.76 11.92
N PHE A 58 -4.27 9.20 12.79
CA PHE A 58 -4.18 10.61 13.19
C PHE A 58 -4.02 11.55 11.98
N ILE A 59 -3.01 11.29 11.12
CA ILE A 59 -2.73 12.11 9.95
C ILE A 59 -3.91 12.06 8.97
N LYS A 60 -4.51 10.86 8.78
CA LYS A 60 -5.63 10.67 7.87
C LYS A 60 -6.89 11.41 8.32
N GLN A 61 -7.19 11.41 9.60
CA GLN A 61 -8.32 12.14 10.16
C GLN A 61 -8.11 13.66 10.08
N THR A 62 -6.90 14.12 10.36
CA THR A 62 -6.56 15.54 10.38
C THR A 62 -6.53 16.14 8.98
N TYR A 63 -5.79 15.52 8.06
CA TYR A 63 -5.46 16.09 6.75
C TYR A 63 -6.05 15.31 5.58
N GLY A 64 -6.17 14.00 5.72
CA GLY A 64 -6.41 13.07 4.61
C GLY A 64 -7.82 13.13 3.99
N LYS A 65 -8.78 13.85 4.57
CA LYS A 65 -10.07 14.13 3.91
C LYS A 65 -9.90 15.07 2.71
N ARG A 66 -8.92 15.97 2.79
CA ARG A 66 -8.68 17.05 1.81
C ARG A 66 -7.39 16.88 1.01
N LYS A 67 -6.43 16.15 1.55
CA LYS A 67 -5.09 16.01 1.01
C LYS A 67 -4.77 14.55 0.66
N ASN A 68 -4.03 14.36 -0.43
CA ASN A 68 -3.41 13.08 -0.77
C ASN A 68 -2.25 12.78 0.17
N MET A 69 -1.86 11.51 0.26
CA MET A 69 -0.75 11.05 1.11
C MET A 69 0.02 9.97 0.37
N LEU A 70 1.32 9.88 0.58
CA LEU A 70 2.12 8.75 0.13
C LEU A 70 2.46 7.86 1.31
N LEU A 71 2.25 6.55 1.16
CA LEU A 71 2.60 5.55 2.16
C LEU A 71 3.65 4.61 1.56
N HIS A 72 4.60 4.20 2.37
CA HIS A 72 5.62 3.25 1.96
C HIS A 72 5.91 2.25 3.06
N PHE A 73 6.03 0.95 2.69
CA PHE A 73 6.49 -0.11 3.58
C PHE A 73 7.72 -0.75 2.96
N ARG A 74 8.79 -0.80 3.75
CA ARG A 74 10.12 -1.16 3.30
C ARG A 74 10.44 -2.62 3.58
N ILE A 75 11.08 -3.28 2.61
CA ILE A 75 11.95 -4.41 2.84
C ILE A 75 13.35 -4.04 2.34
N SER A 76 14.34 -4.15 3.20
CA SER A 76 15.70 -3.71 2.90
C SER A 76 16.39 -4.71 1.97
N THR A 77 16.80 -4.23 0.81
CA THR A 77 17.65 -4.97 -0.13
C THR A 77 19.06 -4.37 -0.19
N HIS A 78 19.18 -3.04 0.03
CA HIS A 78 20.42 -2.29 0.02
C HIS A 78 20.39 -1.19 1.09
N GLY A 79 21.60 -0.79 1.55
CA GLY A 79 21.77 0.21 2.60
C GLY A 79 21.43 -0.30 4.00
N THR A 80 21.77 0.50 5.01
CA THR A 80 21.46 0.20 6.41
C THR A 80 19.97 0.40 6.72
N ILE A 81 19.45 -0.42 7.65
CA ILE A 81 18.08 -0.21 8.17
C ILE A 81 18.16 0.91 9.19
N ASN A 82 17.77 2.10 8.76
CA ASN A 82 17.68 3.31 9.57
C ASN A 82 16.63 4.26 8.96
N GLU A 83 16.26 5.32 9.69
CA GLU A 83 15.30 6.31 9.24
C GLU A 83 15.78 7.08 7.99
N GLU A 84 17.10 7.29 7.84
CA GLU A 84 17.68 8.00 6.72
C GLU A 84 17.43 7.28 5.38
N ASN A 85 17.35 5.95 5.40
CA ASN A 85 17.05 5.10 4.25
C ASN A 85 15.59 4.64 4.17
N CYS A 86 14.76 5.04 5.15
CA CYS A 86 13.34 4.77 5.13
C CYS A 86 12.61 5.84 4.33
N HIS A 87 11.72 5.42 3.43
CA HIS A 87 10.82 6.34 2.70
C HIS A 87 9.75 6.91 3.62
N PRO A 88 9.16 8.06 3.26
CA PRO A 88 9.37 8.87 2.07
C PRO A 88 10.62 9.75 2.13
N PHE A 89 11.00 10.33 1.00
CA PHE A 89 12.08 11.32 0.89
C PHE A 89 11.52 12.68 0.48
N ILE A 90 12.10 13.75 1.05
CA ILE A 90 11.87 15.13 0.63
C ILE A 90 12.91 15.49 -0.43
N VAL A 91 12.48 16.01 -1.55
CA VAL A 91 13.34 16.56 -2.61
C VAL A 91 13.71 17.99 -2.25
N ASP A 92 12.69 18.82 -2.04
CA ASP A 92 12.77 20.21 -1.59
C ASP A 92 11.55 20.56 -0.70
N GLU A 93 11.34 21.83 -0.39
CA GLU A 93 10.24 22.30 0.45
C GLU A 93 8.85 22.02 -0.13
N ASN A 94 8.75 21.78 -1.45
CA ASN A 94 7.49 21.62 -2.16
C ASN A 94 7.23 20.22 -2.67
N VAL A 95 8.24 19.34 -2.74
CA VAL A 95 8.12 18.02 -3.38
C VAL A 95 8.72 16.93 -2.50
N GLY A 96 7.95 15.86 -2.33
CA GLY A 96 8.43 14.62 -1.74
C GLY A 96 8.01 13.40 -2.56
N PHE A 97 8.64 12.26 -2.32
CA PHE A 97 8.39 11.06 -3.10
C PHE A 97 8.64 9.76 -2.34
N ILE A 98 8.12 8.69 -2.91
CA ILE A 98 8.39 7.30 -2.54
C ILE A 98 8.81 6.51 -3.78
N HIS A 99 9.54 5.41 -3.55
CA HIS A 99 10.03 4.55 -4.62
C HIS A 99 9.78 3.07 -4.29
N ASN A 100 9.45 2.29 -5.33
CA ASN A 100 9.44 0.83 -5.28
C ASN A 100 10.22 0.25 -6.45
N GLY A 101 11.26 -0.49 -6.15
CA GLY A 101 12.15 -1.14 -7.12
C GLY A 101 13.60 -1.20 -6.63
N MET A 102 14.53 -1.32 -7.56
CA MET A 102 15.98 -1.21 -7.38
C MET A 102 16.57 -0.40 -8.52
N ILE A 103 17.28 0.67 -8.22
CA ILE A 103 17.88 1.58 -9.21
C ILE A 103 19.38 1.30 -9.28
N SER A 104 19.86 0.81 -10.43
CA SER A 104 21.28 0.52 -10.68
C SER A 104 22.06 1.70 -11.26
N GLU A 105 21.36 2.71 -11.76
CA GLU A 105 21.91 3.85 -12.50
C GLU A 105 22.44 4.97 -11.59
N VAL A 106 22.35 4.76 -10.26
CA VAL A 106 22.90 5.70 -9.26
C VAL A 106 24.22 5.18 -8.68
N PRO A 107 25.09 6.07 -8.17
CA PRO A 107 26.33 5.64 -7.54
C PRO A 107 26.08 4.71 -6.34
N ASP A 108 26.87 3.64 -6.24
CA ASP A 108 26.83 2.74 -5.08
C ASP A 108 27.20 3.48 -3.78
N SER A 109 26.54 3.14 -2.70
CA SER A 109 26.81 3.66 -1.36
C SER A 109 26.64 2.57 -0.31
N VAL A 110 27.57 2.51 0.64
CA VAL A 110 27.47 1.62 1.81
C VAL A 110 26.44 2.15 2.81
N GLN A 111 26.31 3.47 2.89
CA GLN A 111 25.48 4.16 3.88
C GLN A 111 24.04 4.37 3.37
N TYR A 112 23.92 4.78 2.11
CA TYR A 112 22.64 5.22 1.54
C TYR A 112 22.02 4.15 0.63
N SER A 113 20.69 4.09 0.63
CA SER A 113 19.96 3.31 -0.35
C SER A 113 20.07 3.94 -1.75
N ASP A 114 19.83 3.14 -2.78
CA ASP A 114 19.75 3.60 -4.16
C ASP A 114 18.78 4.79 -4.34
N THR A 115 17.63 4.72 -3.69
CA THR A 115 16.65 5.82 -3.71
C THR A 115 17.16 7.09 -3.05
N ASN A 116 17.85 6.97 -1.90
CA ASN A 116 18.47 8.13 -1.25
C ASN A 116 19.56 8.73 -2.14
N MET A 117 20.35 7.88 -2.81
CA MET A 117 21.34 8.33 -3.78
C MET A 117 20.70 9.01 -4.98
N LEU A 118 19.60 8.47 -5.55
CA LEU A 118 18.84 9.13 -6.60
C LEU A 118 18.40 10.55 -6.19
N ASN A 119 17.84 10.68 -4.99
CA ASN A 119 17.43 11.98 -4.45
C ASN A 119 18.61 12.98 -4.42
N ARG A 120 19.71 12.61 -3.77
CA ARG A 120 20.89 13.46 -3.55
C ARG A 120 21.64 13.80 -4.83
N THR A 121 21.74 12.85 -5.76
CA THR A 121 22.59 13.01 -6.95
C THR A 121 21.85 13.57 -8.15
N LEU A 122 20.53 13.42 -8.20
CA LEU A 122 19.71 13.85 -9.34
C LEU A 122 18.53 14.73 -8.92
N LEU A 123 17.53 14.19 -8.18
CA LEU A 123 16.24 14.87 -8.02
C LEU A 123 16.37 16.26 -7.38
N GLN A 124 17.20 16.40 -6.34
CA GLN A 124 17.48 17.70 -5.68
C GLN A 124 18.18 18.72 -6.58
N LYS A 125 18.58 18.36 -7.79
CA LYS A 125 19.25 19.24 -8.76
C LYS A 125 18.36 19.60 -9.94
N LEU A 126 17.18 18.99 -10.04
CA LEU A 126 16.20 19.35 -11.07
C LEU A 126 15.55 20.70 -10.75
N SER A 127 15.03 21.34 -11.77
CA SER A 127 14.31 22.60 -11.60
C SER A 127 12.99 22.38 -10.84
N PRO A 128 12.55 23.33 -10.01
CA PRO A 128 11.24 23.24 -9.37
C PRO A 128 10.11 22.98 -10.39
N GLY A 129 9.16 22.11 -10.02
CA GLY A 129 8.05 21.72 -10.89
C GLY A 129 8.38 20.56 -11.84
N PHE A 130 9.58 19.98 -11.75
CA PHE A 130 9.99 18.85 -12.60
C PHE A 130 9.04 17.65 -12.51
N GLU A 131 8.40 17.48 -11.36
CA GLU A 131 7.48 16.38 -11.07
C GLU A 131 6.13 16.49 -11.82
N GLN A 132 5.88 17.63 -12.48
CA GLN A 132 4.71 17.85 -13.34
C GLN A 132 5.11 18.01 -14.81
N ASP A 133 6.39 17.84 -15.16
CA ASP A 133 6.92 17.93 -16.51
C ASP A 133 6.98 16.54 -17.15
N ASP A 134 6.12 16.30 -18.11
CA ASP A 134 5.98 14.99 -18.79
C ASP A 134 7.30 14.53 -19.44
N ASP A 135 8.08 15.44 -20.02
CA ASP A 135 9.36 15.10 -20.65
C ASP A 135 10.40 14.65 -19.62
N VAL A 136 10.38 15.28 -18.43
CA VAL A 136 11.25 14.87 -17.31
C VAL A 136 10.79 13.54 -16.71
N LEU A 137 9.49 13.32 -16.56
CA LEU A 137 8.95 12.04 -16.07
C LEU A 137 9.26 10.89 -17.04
N GLU A 138 9.16 11.11 -18.37
CA GLU A 138 9.54 10.12 -19.38
C GLU A 138 11.05 9.83 -19.35
N PHE A 139 11.88 10.86 -19.18
CA PHE A 139 13.31 10.68 -19.00
C PHE A 139 13.62 9.84 -17.75
N LEU A 140 12.99 10.16 -16.60
CA LEU A 140 13.13 9.37 -15.37
C LEU A 140 12.70 7.91 -15.58
N ALA A 141 11.56 7.66 -16.25
CA ALA A 141 11.08 6.33 -16.57
C ALA A 141 12.11 5.53 -17.39
N SER A 142 12.66 6.16 -18.40
CA SER A 142 13.70 5.57 -19.26
C SER A 142 14.97 5.25 -18.48
N MET A 143 15.38 6.14 -17.55
CA MET A 143 16.59 6.00 -16.76
C MET A 143 16.45 4.86 -15.72
N ILE A 144 15.34 4.83 -14.96
CA ILE A 144 15.18 3.86 -13.86
C ILE A 144 14.69 2.49 -14.34
N GLY A 145 14.15 2.41 -15.55
CA GLY A 145 13.57 1.18 -16.13
C GLY A 145 12.21 0.79 -15.56
N ILE A 146 11.47 -0.04 -16.29
CA ILE A 146 10.07 -0.40 -16.03
C ILE A 146 9.85 -1.14 -14.70
N GLY A 147 10.88 -1.76 -14.13
CA GLY A 147 10.82 -2.42 -12.82
C GLY A 147 10.66 -1.46 -11.63
N ASN A 148 10.97 -0.18 -11.84
CA ASN A 148 10.97 0.85 -10.81
C ASN A 148 9.78 1.77 -10.95
N LYS A 149 9.20 2.22 -9.83
CA LYS A 149 8.09 3.18 -9.78
C LYS A 149 8.45 4.28 -8.80
N LEU A 150 8.29 5.53 -9.23
CA LEU A 150 8.38 6.70 -8.37
C LEU A 150 6.99 7.33 -8.26
N VAL A 151 6.61 7.72 -7.07
CA VAL A 151 5.38 8.50 -6.83
C VAL A 151 5.78 9.79 -6.17
N PHE A 152 5.50 10.90 -6.84
CA PHE A 152 5.72 12.25 -6.34
C PHE A 152 4.41 12.83 -5.79
N LEU A 153 4.52 13.67 -4.78
CA LEU A 153 3.45 14.50 -4.24
C LEU A 153 4.04 15.88 -3.98
N ASN A 154 3.33 16.93 -4.41
CA ASN A 154 3.76 18.31 -4.16
C ASN A 154 2.86 19.05 -3.15
N SER A 155 3.31 20.20 -2.68
CA SER A 155 2.62 21.03 -1.69
C SER A 155 1.25 21.55 -2.18
N ASP A 156 1.02 21.60 -3.49
CA ASP A 156 -0.27 21.94 -4.11
C ASP A 156 -1.25 20.76 -4.13
N ASN A 157 -0.83 19.62 -3.54
CA ASN A 157 -1.61 18.38 -3.46
C ASN A 157 -1.81 17.71 -4.82
N GLU A 158 -0.94 17.97 -5.77
CA GLU A 158 -0.85 17.29 -7.05
C GLU A 158 0.15 16.13 -6.95
N TRP A 159 -0.04 15.14 -7.77
CA TRP A 159 0.81 13.95 -7.79
C TRP A 159 1.12 13.51 -9.20
N SER A 160 2.22 12.83 -9.37
CA SER A 160 2.60 12.15 -10.59
C SER A 160 3.25 10.80 -10.28
N ILE A 161 3.17 9.87 -11.22
CA ILE A 161 3.69 8.52 -11.06
C ILE A 161 4.52 8.15 -12.29
N VAL A 162 5.79 7.85 -12.07
CA VAL A 162 6.66 7.28 -13.10
C VAL A 162 6.42 5.76 -13.17
N ASN A 163 6.15 5.25 -14.36
CA ASN A 163 5.76 3.85 -14.64
C ASN A 163 4.46 3.47 -13.92
N GLU A 164 3.43 4.32 -14.01
CA GLU A 164 2.12 4.11 -13.37
C GLU A 164 1.49 2.77 -13.75
N GLU A 165 1.58 2.36 -15.01
CA GLU A 165 1.03 1.12 -15.55
C GLU A 165 1.70 -0.15 -15.00
N ALA A 166 2.88 -0.02 -14.39
CA ALA A 166 3.55 -1.12 -13.69
C ALA A 166 3.03 -1.35 -12.25
N GLY A 167 2.10 -0.51 -11.79
CA GLY A 167 1.28 -0.68 -10.61
C GLY A 167 -0.20 -0.83 -10.99
N HIS A 168 -1.09 -0.61 -10.03
CA HIS A 168 -2.53 -0.69 -10.30
C HIS A 168 -3.35 0.13 -9.30
N TRP A 169 -4.52 0.58 -9.76
CA TRP A 169 -5.51 1.24 -8.93
C TRP A 169 -6.44 0.23 -8.28
N ASN A 170 -6.63 0.34 -6.98
CA ASN A 170 -7.60 -0.45 -6.22
C ASN A 170 -8.04 0.34 -4.97
N LEU A 171 -9.28 0.16 -4.52
CA LEU A 171 -9.84 0.80 -3.31
C LEU A 171 -9.66 2.34 -3.29
N GLY A 172 -9.66 2.99 -4.45
CA GLY A 172 -9.41 4.42 -4.57
C GLY A 172 -7.96 4.86 -4.31
N CYS A 173 -7.02 3.92 -4.23
CA CYS A 173 -5.59 4.16 -4.08
C CYS A 173 -4.81 3.51 -5.22
N TRP A 174 -3.62 4.02 -5.51
CA TRP A 174 -2.68 3.34 -6.39
C TRP A 174 -1.67 2.54 -5.56
N PHE A 175 -1.37 1.31 -5.99
CA PHE A 175 -0.43 0.39 -5.36
C PHE A 175 0.64 -0.04 -6.36
N SER A 176 1.90 0.00 -5.95
CA SER A 176 3.02 -0.40 -6.80
C SER A 176 3.14 -1.91 -7.04
N ASN A 177 2.49 -2.73 -6.19
CA ASN A 177 2.42 -4.20 -6.29
C ASN A 177 1.36 -4.76 -5.33
N ASP A 178 1.25 -6.08 -5.27
CA ASP A 178 0.22 -6.82 -4.51
C ASP A 178 0.60 -7.13 -3.04
N SER A 179 1.66 -6.53 -2.48
CA SER A 179 2.07 -6.81 -1.09
C SER A 179 1.06 -6.37 -0.02
N TYR A 180 0.02 -5.67 -0.40
CA TYR A 180 -1.11 -5.33 0.49
C TYR A 180 -2.13 -6.46 0.61
N LYS A 181 -2.07 -7.47 -0.27
CA LYS A 181 -2.93 -8.65 -0.21
C LYS A 181 -2.39 -9.64 0.81
N GLN A 182 -3.28 -10.38 1.44
CA GLN A 182 -2.89 -11.47 2.33
C GLN A 182 -2.15 -12.55 1.53
N VAL A 183 -0.97 -12.97 2.00
CA VAL A 183 -0.30 -14.13 1.45
C VAL A 183 -1.03 -15.36 1.95
N ASN A 184 -1.86 -15.97 1.11
CA ASN A 184 -2.46 -17.27 1.39
C ASN A 184 -1.33 -18.32 1.41
N SER A 185 -0.86 -18.66 2.60
CA SER A 185 0.22 -19.63 2.83
C SER A 185 -0.15 -21.08 2.47
N TRP A 186 -1.25 -21.31 1.75
CA TRP A 186 -1.74 -22.63 1.36
C TRP A 186 -1.15 -23.16 0.06
N TYR A 187 -0.38 -22.36 -0.68
CA TYR A 187 0.26 -22.80 -1.94
C TYR A 187 1.79 -22.93 -1.86
N ASP A 188 2.37 -22.97 -0.66
CA ASP A 188 3.78 -23.28 -0.53
C ASP A 188 3.96 -24.76 -0.13
N PHE A 189 4.38 -25.54 -1.10
CA PHE A 189 4.96 -26.86 -1.07
C PHE A 189 5.10 -27.54 0.31
N GLY A 190 4.39 -28.67 0.48
CA GLY A 190 4.82 -29.83 1.26
C GLY A 190 5.39 -29.56 2.65
N GLY A 191 4.50 -29.44 3.62
CA GLY A 191 4.69 -29.92 4.98
C GLY A 191 6.05 -29.76 5.65
N VAL A 192 6.50 -28.54 5.98
CA VAL A 192 7.39 -28.36 7.15
C VAL A 192 7.03 -27.05 7.85
N ARG A 193 6.37 -27.18 8.99
CA ARG A 193 6.10 -26.10 9.92
C ARG A 193 7.43 -25.54 10.44
N LYS A 194 7.91 -24.41 9.90
CA LYS A 194 9.05 -23.70 10.51
C LYS A 194 8.55 -22.89 11.69
N GLN A 195 8.89 -23.37 12.90
CA GLN A 195 8.77 -22.61 14.13
C GLN A 195 9.57 -21.31 14.01
N LYS A 196 8.96 -20.17 14.37
CA LYS A 196 9.66 -18.89 14.55
C LYS A 196 10.75 -19.08 15.61
N LYS A 197 12.01 -19.14 15.19
CA LYS A 197 13.18 -18.96 16.07
C LYS A 197 13.54 -17.50 16.08
N GLY A 198 13.74 -16.97 17.29
CA GLY A 198 14.12 -15.60 17.55
C GLY A 198 15.40 -15.17 16.85
N LYS A 199 15.54 -13.86 16.74
CA LYS A 199 16.59 -13.07 16.11
C LYS A 199 17.98 -13.72 16.17
N ALA A 200 18.47 -14.22 15.06
CA ALA A 200 19.88 -14.41 14.77
C ALA A 200 20.05 -14.27 13.26
N GLY A 201 21.00 -13.45 12.85
CA GLY A 201 21.19 -12.97 11.51
C GLY A 201 21.13 -14.04 10.43
N PHE A 202 20.31 -13.79 9.43
CA PHE A 202 20.23 -14.57 8.21
C PHE A 202 20.76 -13.72 7.06
N THR A 203 21.92 -14.09 6.56
CA THR A 203 22.42 -13.64 5.25
C THR A 203 21.85 -14.56 4.17
N PRO A 204 21.03 -14.07 3.25
CA PRO A 204 20.66 -14.85 2.09
C PRO A 204 21.81 -14.82 1.06
N ALA A 205 22.44 -15.96 0.85
CA ALA A 205 23.26 -16.13 -0.33
C ALA A 205 22.34 -16.27 -1.56
N TYR A 206 22.24 -15.23 -2.34
CA TYR A 206 21.67 -15.31 -3.69
C TYR A 206 22.77 -15.76 -4.65
N SER A 207 22.69 -16.99 -5.11
CA SER A 207 23.44 -17.45 -6.26
C SER A 207 22.73 -17.02 -7.53
N HIS A 208 23.39 -16.21 -8.33
CA HIS A 208 23.09 -15.99 -9.73
C HIS A 208 22.89 -17.34 -10.44
N ARG A 209 21.73 -17.56 -11.01
CA ARG A 209 21.56 -18.53 -12.11
C ARG A 209 20.57 -17.98 -13.11
N ASP A 210 21.14 -17.49 -14.14
CA ASP A 210 20.82 -17.46 -15.58
C ASP A 210 19.41 -17.91 -15.97
N PHE A 211 18.63 -16.99 -16.45
CA PHE A 211 17.53 -17.26 -17.37
C PHE A 211 18.15 -17.38 -18.77
N TYR A 212 18.43 -18.61 -19.17
CA TYR A 212 18.59 -18.96 -20.60
C TYR A 212 17.25 -19.40 -21.15
N TYR A 213 16.81 -18.73 -22.20
CA TYR A 213 15.86 -19.27 -23.17
C TYR A 213 16.52 -20.51 -23.83
N ASP A 214 15.84 -21.62 -23.79
CA ASP A 214 16.14 -22.73 -24.68
C ASP A 214 14.86 -23.25 -25.31
N ASP A 215 14.75 -22.99 -26.62
CA ASP A 215 13.87 -23.68 -27.54
C ASP A 215 14.36 -25.11 -27.71
N ALA A 216 13.56 -26.10 -27.36
CA ALA A 216 13.72 -27.42 -27.91
C ALA A 216 12.40 -28.17 -27.94
N TRP A 217 11.95 -28.43 -29.15
CA TRP A 217 11.02 -29.45 -29.59
C TRP A 217 11.53 -30.85 -29.22
N ASP A 218 10.75 -31.75 -28.69
CA ASP A 218 10.25 -32.92 -29.40
C ASP A 218 9.70 -34.03 -28.47
N ASN A 219 8.59 -34.61 -28.90
CA ASN A 219 8.10 -35.99 -28.83
C ASN A 219 7.77 -36.70 -27.51
N GLY A 220 6.47 -37.03 -27.44
CA GLY A 220 6.09 -38.46 -27.29
C GLY A 220 5.25 -38.86 -26.09
N GLY A 221 3.92 -38.89 -26.25
CA GLY A 221 3.24 -40.15 -26.08
C GLY A 221 2.32 -40.37 -24.84
N TYR A 222 1.02 -40.57 -25.16
CA TYR A 222 -0.05 -41.30 -24.46
C TYR A 222 -0.61 -40.65 -23.19
N GLY A 223 -1.79 -40.19 -23.14
CA GLY A 223 -3.12 -40.59 -23.61
C GLY A 223 -4.06 -40.65 -22.43
N THR A 224 -5.07 -39.92 -22.39
CA THR A 224 -6.48 -40.26 -22.57
C THR A 224 -7.34 -39.03 -22.29
N ALA A 225 -8.20 -38.82 -23.23
CA ALA A 225 -9.16 -37.75 -23.41
C ALA A 225 -10.12 -37.54 -22.26
N LEU A 226 -10.43 -36.28 -22.02
CA LEU A 226 -11.79 -35.77 -22.15
C LEU A 226 -11.66 -34.28 -22.53
N ASP A 227 -11.68 -34.13 -23.87
CA ASP A 227 -11.89 -32.86 -24.55
C ASP A 227 -13.35 -32.45 -24.36
N THR A 228 -13.58 -31.34 -23.67
CA THR A 228 -14.74 -30.51 -23.87
C THR A 228 -14.31 -29.07 -23.92
N THR A 229 -13.81 -28.69 -25.11
CA THR A 229 -13.78 -27.31 -25.56
C THR A 229 -15.19 -26.77 -25.62
N TYR A 230 -15.52 -25.91 -24.66
CA TYR A 230 -16.47 -24.84 -24.85
C TYR A 230 -15.74 -23.53 -24.52
N ASP A 231 -15.14 -22.98 -25.56
CA ASP A 231 -14.68 -21.59 -25.61
C ASP A 231 -15.89 -20.78 -26.14
N ASP A 232 -16.67 -20.24 -25.24
CA ASP A 232 -17.65 -19.20 -25.52
C ASP A 232 -17.42 -17.99 -24.60
N GLY A 233 -16.29 -17.34 -24.78
CA GLY A 233 -16.03 -15.89 -24.57
C GLY A 233 -16.65 -15.17 -23.36
N ASN A 234 -17.19 -15.87 -22.37
CA ASN A 234 -17.77 -15.29 -21.17
C ASN A 234 -17.01 -15.79 -19.95
N ASP A 235 -15.87 -15.15 -19.67
CA ASP A 235 -15.18 -15.37 -18.41
C ASP A 235 -16.01 -14.78 -17.27
N PHE A 236 -16.68 -15.65 -16.52
CA PHE A 236 -17.34 -15.25 -15.28
C PHE A 236 -16.26 -14.92 -14.24
N VAL A 237 -16.19 -13.65 -13.84
CA VAL A 237 -15.24 -13.16 -12.87
C VAL A 237 -15.96 -12.60 -11.64
N CYS A 238 -15.34 -12.72 -10.49
CA CYS A 238 -15.84 -12.16 -9.24
C CYS A 238 -15.99 -10.64 -9.36
N GLN A 239 -17.18 -10.12 -9.04
CA GLN A 239 -17.49 -8.69 -9.11
C GLN A 239 -16.66 -7.84 -8.15
N ASP A 240 -16.14 -8.44 -7.07
CA ASP A 240 -15.39 -7.71 -6.06
C ASP A 240 -13.88 -7.72 -6.29
N CYS A 241 -13.30 -8.84 -6.78
CA CYS A 241 -11.84 -8.98 -6.91
C CYS A 241 -11.35 -9.38 -8.31
N GLY A 242 -12.27 -9.65 -9.26
CA GLY A 242 -11.92 -9.97 -10.64
C GLY A 242 -11.33 -11.39 -10.85
N VAL A 243 -11.27 -12.23 -9.81
CA VAL A 243 -10.81 -13.62 -9.96
C VAL A 243 -11.82 -14.44 -10.74
N LYS A 244 -11.35 -15.38 -11.57
CA LYS A 244 -12.20 -16.27 -12.37
C LYS A 244 -12.99 -17.20 -11.46
N LEU A 245 -14.30 -17.30 -11.68
CA LEU A 245 -15.23 -18.14 -10.92
C LEU A 245 -15.33 -19.53 -11.57
N TYR A 246 -15.26 -20.59 -10.76
CA TYR A 246 -15.29 -21.97 -11.23
C TYR A 246 -16.38 -22.81 -10.58
N GLY A 247 -16.85 -22.43 -9.40
CA GLY A 247 -17.87 -23.14 -8.65
C GLY A 247 -19.28 -22.73 -9.02
N MET A 248 -20.24 -23.68 -9.12
CA MET A 248 -21.65 -23.37 -9.40
C MET A 248 -22.21 -22.33 -8.44
N ASN A 249 -21.87 -22.42 -7.14
CA ASN A 249 -22.30 -21.47 -6.12
C ASN A 249 -21.69 -20.08 -6.30
N GLU A 250 -20.42 -20.01 -6.74
CA GLU A 250 -19.74 -18.75 -7.03
C GLU A 250 -20.32 -18.07 -8.27
N LEU A 251 -20.65 -18.86 -9.30
CA LEU A 251 -21.27 -18.37 -10.55
C LEU A 251 -22.67 -17.81 -10.29
N GLU A 252 -23.48 -18.48 -9.46
CA GLU A 252 -24.80 -18.00 -9.07
C GLU A 252 -24.75 -16.70 -8.23
N ARG A 253 -23.77 -16.57 -7.35
CA ARG A 253 -23.58 -15.37 -6.52
C ARG A 253 -22.88 -14.22 -7.25
N GLY A 254 -22.11 -14.53 -8.31
CA GLY A 254 -21.25 -13.58 -8.99
C GLY A 254 -20.02 -13.13 -8.17
N THR A 255 -19.72 -13.83 -7.06
CA THR A 255 -18.61 -13.55 -6.16
C THR A 255 -17.91 -14.84 -5.74
N CYS A 256 -16.57 -14.81 -5.62
CA CYS A 256 -15.82 -15.96 -5.15
C CYS A 256 -16.05 -16.19 -3.65
N ASP A 257 -15.81 -17.43 -3.20
CA ASP A 257 -16.00 -17.81 -1.80
C ASP A 257 -15.24 -16.92 -0.83
N HIS A 258 -14.02 -16.51 -1.19
CA HIS A 258 -13.20 -15.60 -0.39
C HIS A 258 -13.84 -14.21 -0.20
N CYS A 259 -14.39 -13.61 -1.25
CA CYS A 259 -15.05 -12.30 -1.13
C CYS A 259 -16.38 -12.42 -0.36
N GLU A 260 -17.06 -13.55 -0.46
CA GLU A 260 -18.27 -13.82 0.32
C GLU A 260 -17.96 -14.01 1.81
N GLU A 261 -16.86 -14.70 2.16
CA GLU A 261 -16.39 -14.82 3.56
C GLU A 261 -16.09 -13.45 4.16
N ILE A 262 -15.38 -12.58 3.42
CA ILE A 262 -15.12 -11.20 3.85
C ILE A 262 -16.42 -10.43 4.10
N ARG A 263 -17.41 -10.54 3.20
CA ARG A 263 -18.72 -9.90 3.37
C ARG A 263 -19.49 -10.42 4.57
N GLN A 264 -19.31 -11.70 4.91
CA GLN A 264 -19.96 -12.30 6.08
C GLN A 264 -19.25 -11.92 7.39
N GLU A 265 -17.94 -11.79 7.37
CA GLU A 265 -17.17 -11.27 8.50
C GLU A 265 -17.48 -9.80 8.77
N GLU A 266 -17.57 -8.98 7.73
CA GLU A 266 -17.99 -7.57 7.84
C GLU A 266 -19.39 -7.41 8.44
N LYS A 267 -20.30 -8.37 8.23
CA LYS A 267 -21.63 -8.37 8.86
C LYS A 267 -21.61 -8.82 10.32
N LYS A 268 -20.60 -9.55 10.76
CA LYS A 268 -20.44 -9.98 12.16
C LYS A 268 -19.84 -8.90 13.05
N ASP A 269 -19.03 -8.00 12.50
CA ASP A 269 -18.33 -6.94 13.23
C ASP A 269 -19.06 -5.59 13.23
N ILE A 270 -20.37 -5.56 12.93
CA ILE A 270 -21.17 -4.36 13.17
C ILE A 270 -21.39 -4.29 14.68
N PRO A 271 -20.73 -3.34 15.40
CA PRO A 271 -21.04 -3.14 16.82
C PRO A 271 -22.53 -2.82 16.93
N THR A 272 -23.21 -3.46 17.88
CA THR A 272 -24.61 -3.16 18.19
C THR A 272 -24.80 -1.77 18.79
N VAL A 273 -23.72 -1.04 18.99
CA VAL A 273 -23.69 0.34 19.47
C VAL A 273 -22.95 1.20 18.44
N ALA A 274 -23.61 2.21 17.92
CA ALA A 274 -23.00 3.13 16.98
C ALA A 274 -21.98 4.01 17.71
N GLN A 275 -20.83 4.26 17.06
CA GLN A 275 -19.84 5.19 17.58
C GLN A 275 -20.35 6.63 17.47
N CYS A 276 -19.92 7.49 18.37
CA CYS A 276 -20.24 8.90 18.36
C CYS A 276 -19.74 9.59 17.08
N ASP A 277 -20.65 10.19 16.32
CA ASP A 277 -20.34 10.88 15.07
C ASP A 277 -19.50 12.16 15.25
N VAL A 278 -19.38 12.65 16.49
CA VAL A 278 -18.60 13.85 16.82
C VAL A 278 -17.16 13.50 17.20
N CYS A 279 -16.95 12.63 18.18
CA CYS A 279 -15.60 12.30 18.64
C CYS A 279 -15.05 10.97 18.11
N ASN A 280 -15.88 10.06 17.66
CA ASN A 280 -15.52 8.71 17.18
C ASN A 280 -14.82 7.81 18.21
N TRP A 281 -14.83 8.18 19.49
CA TRP A 281 -14.13 7.47 20.57
C TRP A 281 -15.04 6.73 21.54
N HIS A 282 -16.29 7.20 21.70
CA HIS A 282 -17.24 6.64 22.63
C HIS A 282 -18.49 6.13 21.90
N ASP A 283 -19.20 5.23 22.56
CA ASP A 283 -20.50 4.76 22.09
C ASP A 283 -21.48 5.95 22.12
N GLY A 284 -22.14 6.19 20.99
CA GLY A 284 -23.07 7.29 20.82
C GLY A 284 -24.52 6.80 20.80
N GLU A 285 -25.41 7.49 21.53
CA GLU A 285 -26.84 7.30 21.39
C GLU A 285 -27.37 8.21 20.26
N TYR A 286 -28.37 7.70 19.50
CA TYR A 286 -28.97 8.47 18.43
C TYR A 286 -29.79 9.64 18.99
N GLN A 287 -29.44 10.85 18.55
CA GLN A 287 -30.10 12.08 18.92
C GLN A 287 -30.91 12.62 17.74
N GLU A 288 -32.23 12.66 17.87
CA GLU A 288 -33.16 13.09 16.78
C GLU A 288 -32.90 14.53 16.33
N ASP A 289 -32.60 15.42 17.29
CA ASP A 289 -32.34 16.84 17.03
C ASP A 289 -31.09 17.09 16.18
N TRP A 290 -30.14 16.17 16.25
CA TRP A 290 -28.86 16.25 15.52
C TRP A 290 -28.78 15.28 14.32
N GLN A 291 -29.74 14.37 14.21
CA GLN A 291 -29.74 13.26 13.23
C GLN A 291 -28.40 12.47 13.21
N ALA A 292 -27.79 12.28 14.38
CA ALA A 292 -26.47 11.69 14.57
C ALA A 292 -26.41 10.88 15.86
N HIS A 293 -25.46 9.94 15.94
CA HIS A 293 -25.12 9.25 17.18
C HIS A 293 -24.10 10.11 17.94
N VAL A 294 -24.46 10.55 19.15
CA VAL A 294 -23.62 11.46 19.94
C VAL A 294 -23.43 10.88 21.33
N CYS A 295 -22.18 10.79 21.81
CA CYS A 295 -21.93 10.37 23.18
C CYS A 295 -22.30 11.48 24.18
N GLU A 296 -22.46 11.09 25.44
CA GLU A 296 -22.92 12.00 26.51
C GLU A 296 -21.98 13.19 26.68
N GLU A 297 -20.68 13.03 26.56
CA GLU A 297 -19.68 14.10 26.66
C GLU A 297 -19.80 15.11 25.52
N CYS A 298 -19.87 14.63 24.28
CA CYS A 298 -20.04 15.50 23.10
C CYS A 298 -21.41 16.19 23.11
N LEU A 299 -22.45 15.52 23.59
CA LEU A 299 -23.78 16.10 23.71
C LEU A 299 -23.81 17.26 24.76
N ALA A 300 -23.08 17.10 25.87
CA ALA A 300 -22.91 18.15 26.86
C ALA A 300 -22.22 19.40 26.32
N GLU A 301 -21.13 19.19 25.52
CA GLU A 301 -20.42 20.30 24.85
C GLU A 301 -21.30 21.02 23.82
N LEU A 302 -22.03 20.25 22.98
CA LEU A 302 -22.91 20.80 21.94
C LEU A 302 -24.09 21.59 22.53
N ASN A 303 -24.57 21.24 23.72
CA ASN A 303 -25.65 21.95 24.44
C ASN A 303 -25.16 23.12 25.29
N GLY A 304 -23.86 23.50 25.22
CA GLY A 304 -23.31 24.67 25.92
C GLY A 304 -23.11 24.45 27.41
N GLY A 305 -22.92 23.20 27.85
CA GLY A 305 -22.60 22.88 29.24
C GLY A 305 -21.17 23.27 29.59
N GLU A 306 -20.99 24.22 30.50
CA GLU A 306 -19.71 24.42 31.18
C GLU A 306 -19.38 23.15 31.98
N LEU A 307 -18.29 22.48 31.60
CA LEU A 307 -17.71 21.40 32.41
C LEU A 307 -17.27 22.03 33.74
N GLY A 308 -18.00 21.72 34.81
CA GLY A 308 -17.66 22.14 36.16
C GLY A 308 -16.26 21.66 36.54
N ALA A 309 -15.48 22.56 37.11
CA ALA A 309 -14.12 22.40 37.60
C ALA A 309 -13.97 21.33 38.68
#